data_c13aea1c64fa7eab02677bbe72624d6c
#
_entry.id   c13aea1c64fa7eab02677bbe72624d6c
#
_cell.length_a   1.000
_cell.length_b   1.000
_cell.length_c   1.000
_cell.angle_alpha   90.00
_cell.angle_beta   90.00
_cell.angle_gamma   90.00
#
_symmetry.space_group_name_H-M   'P 1'
#
loop_
_entity.id
_entity.type
_entity.pdbx_description
1 polymer ?
#
loop_
_entity_poly.entity_id
_entity_poly.type
_entity_poly.pdbx_seq_one_letter_code
_entity_poly.pdbx_strand_id
1 'polypeptide(L)'
;PGRTNRYRTALEVENQFTWVYPQAKAYREELIDLLHDKSAERSDARIKYESTLASLANYAKNYGSMVESYNKGTTLARKKQLEDDLAAWIKADSKREAKYGDALTGLNKLIKQEQSTQARDLSLGYLRYNKMMSAANNLHLLAVASSNGSVEGNFSIYV
;
A
#
# COMPACT_ATOMS: atom_id res chain seq x y z
N PRO A 1 -22.33 2.75 -0.46
CA PRO A 1 -21.67 2.15 -1.61
C PRO A 1 -20.34 1.57 -1.16
N GLY A 2 -20.13 0.26 -1.38
CA GLY A 2 -18.87 -0.40 -1.05
C GLY A 2 -17.71 0.15 -1.89
N ARG A 3 -16.45 -0.09 -1.45
CA ARG A 3 -15.27 0.26 -2.22
C ARG A 3 -15.29 -0.46 -3.56
N THR A 4 -15.11 0.27 -4.64
CA THR A 4 -14.92 -0.32 -5.97
C THR A 4 -13.57 -1.03 -5.98
N ASN A 5 -13.58 -2.35 -6.15
CA ASN A 5 -12.35 -3.12 -6.29
C ASN A 5 -11.78 -2.88 -7.69
N ARG A 6 -10.53 -2.44 -7.76
CA ARG A 6 -9.81 -2.36 -9.03
C ARG A 6 -9.29 -3.75 -9.40
N TYR A 7 -9.23 -4.05 -10.70
CA TYR A 7 -8.51 -5.22 -11.17
C TYR A 7 -7.03 -5.08 -10.80
N ARG A 8 -6.46 -6.16 -10.31
CA ARG A 8 -5.02 -6.29 -10.05
C ARG A 8 -4.49 -7.48 -10.83
N THR A 9 -3.30 -7.36 -11.39
CA THR A 9 -2.61 -8.46 -12.05
C THR A 9 -2.24 -9.57 -11.06
N ALA A 10 -1.92 -10.76 -11.56
CA ALA A 10 -1.41 -11.84 -10.72
C ALA A 10 -0.14 -11.42 -9.98
N LEU A 11 0.76 -10.67 -10.64
CA LEU A 11 2.00 -10.16 -10.04
C LEU A 11 1.73 -9.16 -8.89
N GLU A 12 0.76 -8.25 -9.06
CA GLU A 12 0.36 -7.31 -7.99
C GLU A 12 -0.27 -8.05 -6.81
N VAL A 13 -1.13 -9.04 -7.06
CA VAL A 13 -1.74 -9.85 -6.02
C VAL A 13 -0.68 -10.62 -5.26
N GLU A 14 0.23 -11.29 -5.94
CA GLU A 14 1.34 -12.02 -5.33
C GLU A 14 2.16 -11.09 -4.42
N ASN A 15 2.61 -9.94 -4.93
CA ASN A 15 3.37 -8.96 -4.14
C ASN A 15 2.58 -8.43 -2.92
N GLN A 16 1.29 -8.18 -3.09
CA GLN A 16 0.44 -7.69 -2.02
C GLN A 16 0.40 -8.63 -0.82
N PHE A 17 0.31 -9.94 -1.07
CA PHE A 17 0.16 -10.93 -0.02
C PHE A 17 1.48 -11.53 0.47
N THR A 18 2.54 -11.54 -0.35
CA THR A 18 3.84 -12.09 0.04
C THR A 18 4.77 -11.04 0.62
N TRP A 19 4.55 -9.75 0.32
CA TRP A 19 5.43 -8.69 0.80
C TRP A 19 4.67 -7.55 1.51
N VAL A 20 3.71 -6.88 0.84
CA VAL A 20 3.10 -5.64 1.36
C VAL A 20 2.35 -5.87 2.68
N TYR A 21 1.47 -6.87 2.73
CA TYR A 21 0.70 -7.15 3.95
C TYR A 21 1.56 -7.70 5.09
N PRO A 22 2.52 -8.63 4.86
CA PRO A 22 3.47 -9.04 5.89
C PRO A 22 4.28 -7.86 6.46
N GLN A 23 4.82 -6.98 5.62
CA GLN A 23 5.56 -5.80 6.08
C GLN A 23 4.66 -4.83 6.86
N ALA A 24 3.45 -4.58 6.36
CA ALA A 24 2.49 -3.72 7.03
C ALA A 24 2.04 -4.28 8.40
N LYS A 25 1.95 -5.60 8.53
CA LYS A 25 1.68 -6.28 9.80
C LYS A 25 2.85 -6.12 10.76
N ALA A 26 4.06 -6.50 10.34
CA ALA A 26 5.27 -6.44 11.14
C ALA A 26 5.52 -5.03 11.70
N TYR A 27 5.38 -4.00 10.87
CA TYR A 27 5.52 -2.61 11.30
C TYR A 27 4.52 -2.23 12.40
N ARG A 28 3.28 -2.70 12.32
CA ARG A 28 2.27 -2.41 13.35
C ARG A 28 2.54 -3.14 14.64
N GLU A 29 3.01 -4.37 14.58
CA GLU A 29 3.42 -5.15 15.73
C GLU A 29 4.60 -4.47 16.44
N GLU A 30 5.62 -4.01 15.71
CA GLU A 30 6.73 -3.25 16.25
C GLU A 30 6.26 -1.95 16.95
N LEU A 31 5.33 -1.21 16.35
CA LEU A 31 4.75 -0.01 16.97
C LEU A 31 3.95 -0.33 18.25
N ILE A 32 3.22 -1.43 18.28
CA ILE A 32 2.50 -1.90 19.45
C ILE A 32 3.48 -2.20 20.58
N ASP A 33 4.53 -2.95 20.30
CA ASP A 33 5.57 -3.32 21.27
C ASP A 33 6.27 -2.07 21.81
N LEU A 34 6.64 -1.13 20.92
CA LEU A 34 7.23 0.15 21.31
C LEU A 34 6.32 0.97 22.22
N LEU A 35 5.01 1.07 21.88
CA LEU A 35 4.06 1.82 22.70
C LEU A 35 3.84 1.15 24.06
N HIS A 36 3.79 -0.17 24.13
CA HIS A 36 3.71 -0.89 25.40
C HIS A 36 4.94 -0.66 26.26
N ASP A 37 6.14 -0.79 25.70
CA ASP A 37 7.41 -0.54 26.41
C ASP A 37 7.47 0.89 26.98
N LYS A 38 7.21 1.90 26.13
CA LYS A 38 7.33 3.32 26.52
C LYS A 38 6.19 3.81 27.44
N SER A 39 5.07 3.09 27.52
CA SER A 39 3.95 3.42 28.39
C SER A 39 3.84 2.54 29.64
N ALA A 40 4.74 1.56 29.82
CA ALA A 40 4.66 0.57 30.90
C ALA A 40 4.56 1.21 32.30
N GLU A 41 5.36 2.24 32.56
CA GLU A 41 5.42 2.93 33.85
C GLU A 41 4.58 4.23 33.90
N ARG A 42 3.80 4.52 32.83
CA ARG A 42 3.06 5.77 32.66
C ARG A 42 1.60 5.53 32.39
N SER A 43 0.76 5.57 33.44
CA SER A 43 -0.69 5.38 33.33
C SER A 43 -1.38 6.39 32.41
N ASP A 44 -0.93 7.66 32.43
CA ASP A 44 -1.42 8.72 31.54
C ASP A 44 -1.15 8.41 30.06
N ALA A 45 0.03 7.90 29.74
CA ALA A 45 0.39 7.49 28.40
C ALA A 45 -0.41 6.28 27.94
N ARG A 46 -0.63 5.29 28.82
CA ARG A 46 -1.47 4.11 28.50
C ARG A 46 -2.89 4.51 28.09
N ILE A 47 -3.53 5.38 28.87
CA ILE A 47 -4.87 5.89 28.54
C ILE A 47 -4.86 6.65 27.22
N LYS A 48 -3.86 7.53 27.03
CA LYS A 48 -3.73 8.34 25.81
C LYS A 48 -3.58 7.51 24.53
N TYR A 49 -2.87 6.39 24.60
CA TYR A 49 -2.56 5.56 23.43
C TYR A 49 -3.46 4.33 23.28
N GLU A 50 -4.42 4.11 24.16
CA GLU A 50 -5.31 2.93 24.13
C GLU A 50 -6.03 2.76 22.78
N SER A 51 -6.65 3.82 22.28
CA SER A 51 -7.35 3.78 20.97
C SER A 51 -6.40 3.54 19.81
N THR A 52 -5.18 4.07 19.88
CA THR A 52 -4.13 3.85 18.89
C THR A 52 -3.70 2.39 18.90
N LEU A 53 -3.43 1.82 20.07
CA LEU A 53 -3.07 0.41 20.24
C LEU A 53 -4.17 -0.51 19.71
N ALA A 54 -5.43 -0.25 20.05
CA ALA A 54 -6.57 -1.02 19.55
C ALA A 54 -6.66 -0.97 18.01
N SER A 55 -6.44 0.20 17.43
CA SER A 55 -6.42 0.39 15.97
C SER A 55 -5.28 -0.38 15.31
N LEU A 56 -4.05 -0.26 15.84
CA LEU A 56 -2.87 -0.97 15.32
C LEU A 56 -3.07 -2.50 15.39
N ALA A 57 -3.56 -3.00 16.53
CA ALA A 57 -3.84 -4.43 16.73
C ALA A 57 -4.90 -4.95 15.76
N ASN A 58 -5.98 -4.19 15.54
CA ASN A 58 -7.01 -4.55 14.58
C ASN A 58 -6.46 -4.64 13.15
N TYR A 59 -5.64 -3.68 12.73
CA TYR A 59 -5.01 -3.73 11.41
C TYR A 59 -4.01 -4.88 11.29
N ALA A 60 -3.17 -5.13 12.30
CA ALA A 60 -2.21 -6.24 12.29
C ALA A 60 -2.93 -7.59 12.17
N LYS A 61 -4.00 -7.81 12.94
CA LYS A 61 -4.86 -9.00 12.85
C LYS A 61 -5.49 -9.14 11.46
N ASN A 62 -5.99 -8.04 10.90
CA ASN A 62 -6.63 -8.03 9.59
C ASN A 62 -5.65 -8.48 8.50
N TYR A 63 -4.43 -7.91 8.46
CA TYR A 63 -3.41 -8.30 7.50
C TYR A 63 -2.99 -9.77 7.68
N GLY A 64 -2.83 -10.23 8.92
CA GLY A 64 -2.53 -11.62 9.21
C GLY A 64 -3.59 -12.58 8.66
N SER A 65 -4.87 -12.29 8.91
CA SER A 65 -6.00 -13.09 8.41
C SER A 65 -6.08 -13.08 6.88
N MET A 66 -5.79 -11.96 6.25
CA MET A 66 -5.78 -11.84 4.78
C MET A 66 -4.66 -12.68 4.16
N VAL A 67 -3.45 -12.64 4.73
CA VAL A 67 -2.31 -13.48 4.28
C VAL A 67 -2.61 -14.96 4.49
N GLU A 68 -3.15 -15.33 5.64
CA GLU A 68 -3.53 -16.72 5.93
C GLU A 68 -4.59 -17.23 4.94
N SER A 69 -5.63 -16.44 4.67
CA SER A 69 -6.67 -16.77 3.69
C SER A 69 -6.11 -16.93 2.28
N TYR A 70 -5.19 -16.05 1.89
CA TYR A 70 -4.51 -16.14 0.60
C TYR A 70 -3.69 -17.44 0.48
N ASN A 71 -2.92 -17.79 1.51
CA ASN A 71 -2.08 -18.99 1.51
C ASN A 71 -2.89 -20.30 1.46
N LYS A 72 -4.11 -20.28 1.98
CA LYS A 72 -5.04 -21.43 1.92
C LYS A 72 -5.87 -21.47 0.64
N GLY A 73 -5.90 -20.38 -0.11
CA GLY A 73 -6.78 -20.21 -1.27
C GLY A 73 -6.10 -20.47 -2.60
N THR A 74 -6.90 -20.43 -3.66
CA THR A 74 -6.47 -20.58 -5.06
C THR A 74 -6.46 -19.26 -5.83
N THR A 75 -6.49 -18.12 -5.12
CA THR A 75 -6.65 -16.79 -5.73
C THR A 75 -5.57 -16.49 -6.75
N LEU A 76 -4.30 -16.77 -6.44
CA LEU A 76 -3.19 -16.52 -7.37
C LEU A 76 -3.27 -17.42 -8.60
N ALA A 77 -3.53 -18.72 -8.41
CA ALA A 77 -3.66 -19.67 -9.52
C ALA A 77 -4.78 -19.27 -10.48
N ARG A 78 -5.94 -18.89 -9.94
CA ARG A 78 -7.07 -18.40 -10.74
C ARG A 78 -6.73 -17.11 -11.52
N LYS A 79 -5.98 -16.21 -10.90
CA LYS A 79 -5.56 -14.98 -11.59
C LYS A 79 -4.56 -15.26 -12.70
N LYS A 80 -3.57 -16.12 -12.45
CA LYS A 80 -2.62 -16.55 -13.50
C LYS A 80 -3.37 -17.19 -14.66
N GLN A 81 -4.33 -18.09 -14.40
CA GLN A 81 -5.13 -18.69 -15.45
C GLN A 81 -5.92 -17.67 -16.27
N LEU A 82 -6.55 -16.67 -15.61
CA LEU A 82 -7.28 -15.61 -16.31
C LEU A 82 -6.35 -14.75 -17.19
N GLU A 83 -5.12 -14.52 -16.80
CA GLU A 83 -4.13 -13.79 -17.59
C GLU A 83 -3.65 -14.63 -18.78
N ASP A 84 -3.44 -15.93 -18.58
CA ASP A 84 -3.08 -16.87 -19.65
C ASP A 84 -4.21 -16.98 -20.69
N ASP A 85 -5.45 -17.09 -20.24
CA ASP A 85 -6.64 -17.13 -21.11
C ASP A 85 -6.79 -15.82 -21.90
N LEU A 86 -6.57 -14.67 -21.25
CA LEU A 86 -6.58 -13.38 -21.92
C LEU A 86 -5.47 -13.26 -22.95
N ALA A 87 -4.26 -13.70 -22.63
CA ALA A 87 -3.15 -13.68 -23.56
C ALA A 87 -3.40 -14.58 -24.78
N ALA A 88 -3.98 -15.77 -24.57
CA ALA A 88 -4.38 -16.66 -25.66
C ALA A 88 -5.47 -16.04 -26.54
N TRP A 89 -6.47 -15.39 -25.93
CA TRP A 89 -7.52 -14.68 -26.66
C TRP A 89 -6.98 -13.50 -27.48
N ILE A 90 -6.00 -12.75 -26.97
CA ILE A 90 -5.34 -11.65 -27.71
C ILE A 90 -4.60 -12.21 -28.92
N LYS A 91 -3.78 -13.25 -28.74
CA LYS A 91 -2.98 -13.86 -29.81
C LYS A 91 -3.79 -14.53 -30.92
N ALA A 92 -5.02 -14.91 -30.64
CA ALA A 92 -5.90 -15.56 -31.61
C ALA A 92 -6.41 -14.63 -32.73
N ASP A 93 -6.14 -13.32 -32.67
CA ASP A 93 -6.56 -12.34 -33.67
C ASP A 93 -5.50 -11.27 -33.85
N SER A 94 -5.03 -11.08 -35.10
CA SER A 94 -3.93 -10.17 -35.42
C SER A 94 -4.23 -8.70 -35.08
N LYS A 95 -5.49 -8.26 -35.15
CA LYS A 95 -5.87 -6.90 -34.78
C LYS A 95 -5.81 -6.70 -33.26
N ARG A 96 -6.23 -7.72 -32.49
CA ARG A 96 -6.10 -7.71 -31.03
C ARG A 96 -4.65 -7.75 -30.58
N GLU A 97 -3.85 -8.61 -31.21
CA GLU A 97 -2.43 -8.72 -30.93
C GLU A 97 -1.70 -7.42 -31.22
N ALA A 98 -1.95 -6.78 -32.37
CA ALA A 98 -1.37 -5.49 -32.71
C ALA A 98 -1.74 -4.37 -31.72
N LYS A 99 -2.92 -4.45 -31.10
CA LYS A 99 -3.42 -3.41 -30.18
C LYS A 99 -3.09 -3.67 -28.72
N TYR A 100 -3.05 -4.92 -28.29
CA TYR A 100 -3.00 -5.29 -26.86
C TYR A 100 -1.86 -6.27 -26.53
N GLY A 101 -1.11 -6.78 -27.51
CA GLY A 101 -0.11 -7.84 -27.33
C GLY A 101 0.90 -7.54 -26.24
N ASP A 102 1.35 -6.30 -26.14
CA ASP A 102 2.36 -5.87 -25.17
C ASP A 102 1.79 -5.34 -23.85
N ALA A 103 0.46 -5.22 -23.70
CA ALA A 103 -0.15 -4.51 -22.57
C ALA A 103 0.18 -5.16 -21.22
N LEU A 104 0.01 -6.48 -21.10
CA LEU A 104 0.28 -7.19 -19.86
C LEU A 104 1.79 -7.24 -19.55
N THR A 105 2.62 -7.45 -20.56
CA THR A 105 4.08 -7.45 -20.43
C THR A 105 4.61 -6.07 -20.00
N GLY A 106 4.11 -5.02 -20.64
CA GLY A 106 4.44 -3.64 -20.29
C GLY A 106 4.02 -3.29 -18.85
N LEU A 107 2.80 -3.67 -18.46
CA LEU A 107 2.31 -3.47 -17.10
C LEU A 107 3.16 -4.21 -16.07
N ASN A 108 3.46 -5.49 -16.31
CA ASN A 108 4.30 -6.29 -15.40
C ASN A 108 5.72 -5.73 -15.28
N LYS A 109 6.28 -5.14 -16.36
CA LYS A 109 7.57 -4.45 -16.29
C LYS A 109 7.51 -3.24 -15.36
N LEU A 110 6.48 -2.40 -15.46
CA LEU A 110 6.29 -1.25 -14.58
C LEU A 110 6.11 -1.66 -13.12
N ILE A 111 5.32 -2.70 -12.85
CA ILE A 111 5.13 -3.25 -11.51
C ILE A 111 6.45 -3.72 -10.91
N LYS A 112 7.29 -4.42 -11.67
CA LYS A 112 8.63 -4.85 -11.21
C LYS A 112 9.56 -3.67 -10.92
N GLN A 113 9.47 -2.60 -11.70
CA GLN A 113 10.21 -1.35 -11.41
C GLN A 113 9.76 -0.72 -10.11
N GLU A 114 8.45 -0.63 -9.87
CA GLU A 114 7.89 -0.14 -8.61
C GLU A 114 8.31 -1.03 -7.42
N GLN A 115 8.29 -2.34 -7.58
CA GLN A 115 8.74 -3.28 -6.55
C GLN A 115 10.21 -3.07 -6.15
N SER A 116 11.07 -2.60 -7.04
CA SER A 116 12.48 -2.36 -6.73
C SER A 116 12.70 -1.24 -5.71
N THR A 117 11.75 -0.33 -5.55
CA THR A 117 11.81 0.82 -4.63
C THR A 117 10.82 0.71 -3.47
N GLN A 118 9.96 -0.31 -3.47
CA GLN A 118 8.81 -0.39 -2.55
C GLN A 118 9.20 -0.37 -1.06
N ALA A 119 10.35 -0.93 -0.68
CA ALA A 119 10.82 -0.91 0.72
C ALA A 119 11.17 0.51 1.17
N ARG A 120 11.89 1.27 0.33
CA ARG A 120 12.19 2.68 0.56
C ARG A 120 10.89 3.50 0.65
N ASP A 121 9.99 3.31 -0.30
CA ASP A 121 8.77 4.09 -0.42
C ASP A 121 7.80 3.79 0.73
N LEU A 122 7.77 2.55 1.21
CA LEU A 122 7.06 2.17 2.43
C LEU A 122 7.63 2.89 3.65
N SER A 123 8.95 2.87 3.83
CA SER A 123 9.63 3.53 4.96
C SER A 123 9.40 5.04 4.94
N LEU A 124 9.52 5.68 3.77
CA LEU A 124 9.21 7.10 3.61
C LEU A 124 7.73 7.40 3.88
N GLY A 125 6.81 6.48 3.49
CA GLY A 125 5.39 6.57 3.81
C GLY A 125 5.14 6.60 5.32
N TYR A 126 5.86 5.80 6.09
CA TYR A 126 5.73 5.77 7.55
C TYR A 126 6.24 7.05 8.24
N LEU A 127 7.23 7.73 7.70
CA LEU A 127 7.69 9.02 8.23
C LEU A 127 6.57 10.07 8.24
N ARG A 128 5.62 9.99 7.31
CA ARG A 128 4.47 10.91 7.23
C ARG A 128 3.47 10.75 8.37
N TYR A 129 3.47 9.65 9.11
CA TYR A 129 2.67 9.49 10.32
C TYR A 129 3.20 10.33 11.50
N ASN A 130 4.46 10.76 11.45
CA ASN A 130 4.97 11.74 12.39
C ASN A 130 4.46 13.14 12.02
N LYS A 131 3.68 13.76 12.93
CA LYS A 131 3.04 15.06 12.68
C LYS A 131 4.05 16.15 12.30
N MET A 132 5.23 16.15 12.92
CA MET A 132 6.28 17.13 12.66
C MET A 132 6.89 16.96 11.26
N MET A 133 7.16 15.71 10.86
CA MET A 133 7.64 15.39 9.51
C MET A 133 6.58 15.68 8.44
N SER A 134 5.32 15.40 8.74
CA SER A 134 4.21 15.71 7.85
C SER A 134 4.06 17.22 7.65
N ALA A 135 4.15 18.01 8.72
CA ALA A 135 4.10 19.48 8.64
C ALA A 135 5.29 20.03 7.84
N ALA A 136 6.51 19.55 8.07
CA ALA A 136 7.70 19.95 7.33
C ALA A 136 7.56 19.63 5.83
N ASN A 137 7.06 18.43 5.48
CA ASN A 137 6.80 18.05 4.09
C ASN A 137 5.75 18.95 3.43
N ASN A 138 4.67 19.29 4.14
CA ASN A 138 3.63 20.17 3.63
C ASN A 138 4.15 21.60 3.39
N LEU A 139 4.97 22.13 4.28
CA LEU A 139 5.63 23.43 4.11
C LEU A 139 6.59 23.42 2.92
N HIS A 140 7.36 22.34 2.75
CA HIS A 140 8.23 22.19 1.58
C HIS A 140 7.44 22.17 0.27
N LEU A 141 6.37 21.37 0.20
CA LEU A 141 5.50 21.32 -0.98
C LEU A 141 4.85 22.66 -1.29
N LEU A 142 4.44 23.40 -0.26
CA LEU A 142 3.91 24.76 -0.42
C LEU A 142 4.96 25.72 -0.99
N ALA A 143 6.19 25.69 -0.47
CA ALA A 143 7.29 26.52 -0.96
C ALA A 143 7.62 26.22 -2.42
N VAL A 144 7.66 24.92 -2.80
CA VAL A 144 7.90 24.49 -4.19
C VAL A 144 6.76 24.93 -5.10
N ALA A 145 5.50 24.78 -4.68
CA ALA A 145 4.35 25.23 -5.47
C ALA A 145 4.34 26.74 -5.65
N SER A 146 4.67 27.50 -4.60
CA SER A 146 4.77 28.96 -4.66
C SER A 146 5.89 29.42 -5.60
N SER A 147 7.05 28.77 -5.59
CA SER A 147 8.18 29.10 -6.48
C SER A 147 7.88 28.80 -7.95
N ASN A 148 7.02 27.82 -8.23
CA ASN A 148 6.61 27.42 -9.58
C ASN A 148 5.39 28.19 -10.12
N GLY A 149 4.87 29.19 -9.40
CA GLY A 149 3.70 29.97 -9.80
C GLY A 149 2.37 29.19 -9.80
N SER A 150 2.33 28.02 -9.16
CA SER A 150 1.17 27.10 -9.20
C SER A 150 0.19 27.30 -8.02
N VAL A 151 0.24 28.43 -7.32
CA VAL A 151 -0.61 28.65 -6.14
C VAL A 151 -1.89 29.39 -6.54
N GLU A 152 -2.78 28.71 -7.24
CA GLU A 152 -4.21 28.99 -7.18
C GLU A 152 -4.89 27.75 -6.56
N GLY A 153 -5.14 27.76 -5.27
CA GLY A 153 -5.82 26.64 -4.65
C GLY A 153 -6.13 26.85 -3.17
N ASN A 154 -7.36 26.60 -2.82
CA ASN A 154 -7.90 26.63 -1.47
C ASN A 154 -7.08 25.74 -0.51
N PHE A 155 -6.33 26.36 0.39
CA PHE A 155 -5.68 25.66 1.51
C PHE A 155 -6.70 25.50 2.64
N SER A 156 -7.28 24.31 2.78
CA SER A 156 -7.95 23.90 4.01
C SER A 156 -6.90 23.35 4.97
N ILE A 157 -6.46 24.19 5.90
CA ILE A 157 -5.61 23.77 7.01
C ILE A 157 -6.54 23.17 8.07
N TYR A 158 -6.65 21.86 8.14
CA TYR A 158 -7.24 21.20 9.31
C TYR A 158 -6.17 21.16 10.41
N VAL A 159 -6.37 21.98 11.43
CA VAL A 159 -5.62 21.97 12.69
C VAL A 159 -6.09 20.82 13.56
#